data_14f8743773bee55763fb412546d4f5ed
#
_entry.id   14f8743773bee55763fb412546d4f5ed
#
_cell.length_a   1.000
_cell.length_b   1.000
_cell.length_c   1.000
_cell.angle_alpha   90.00
_cell.angle_beta   90.00
_cell.angle_gamma   90.00
#
_symmetry.space_group_name_H-M   'P 1'
#
loop_
_entity.id
_entity.type
_entity.pdbx_description
1 polymer ?
#
loop_
_entity_poly.entity_id
_entity_poly.type
_entity_poly.pdbx_seq_one_letter_code
_entity_poly.pdbx_strand_id
1 'polypeptide(L)'
;LIKIAQMTSGVVKMFGIEPVMAMISYSNFGSSKDKTATKVKEAVSYLHRRHPDLLVDGELQTDFALNSEMLKANFPFSRLANKKVNTLIFPNLEAANITYKLLKELNKAESIGPIMMGLRKPVHILQLGASVDEIVNMTAVAVVDAQQKEKTVN
;
A
#
# COMPACT_ATOMS: atom_id res chain seq x y z
N LEU A 1 -7.71 4.16 -7.33
CA LEU A 1 -7.36 3.20 -6.27
C LEU A 1 -6.94 1.85 -6.86
N ILE A 2 -7.69 1.27 -7.80
CA ILE A 2 -7.39 -0.03 -8.43
C ILE A 2 -5.96 -0.05 -8.99
N LYS A 3 -5.62 0.92 -9.84
CA LYS A 3 -4.28 1.01 -10.43
C LYS A 3 -3.18 1.21 -9.39
N ILE A 4 -3.47 1.98 -8.33
CA ILE A 4 -2.54 2.16 -7.21
C ILE A 4 -2.27 0.82 -6.53
N ALA A 5 -3.30 0.05 -6.17
CA ALA A 5 -3.12 -1.25 -5.53
C ALA A 5 -2.30 -2.22 -6.39
N GLN A 6 -2.56 -2.26 -7.71
CA GLN A 6 -1.79 -3.09 -8.65
C GLN A 6 -0.31 -2.70 -8.71
N MET A 7 -0.03 -1.41 -8.86
CA MET A 7 1.34 -0.90 -8.92
C MET A 7 2.08 -1.12 -7.60
N THR A 8 1.39 -0.85 -6.46
CA THR A 8 1.96 -1.07 -5.12
C THR A 8 2.30 -2.55 -4.91
N SER A 9 1.43 -3.48 -5.35
CA SER A 9 1.73 -4.91 -5.30
C SER A 9 3.04 -5.25 -6.02
N GLY A 10 3.26 -4.70 -7.20
CA GLY A 10 4.51 -4.88 -7.95
C GLY A 10 5.73 -4.35 -7.19
N VAL A 11 5.62 -3.16 -6.61
CA VAL A 11 6.72 -2.56 -5.85
C VAL A 11 7.01 -3.33 -4.57
N VAL A 12 6.00 -3.80 -3.84
CA VAL A 12 6.21 -4.61 -2.63
C VAL A 12 6.91 -5.93 -2.98
N LYS A 13 6.52 -6.58 -4.08
CA LYS A 13 7.17 -7.79 -4.59
C LYS A 13 8.63 -7.54 -5.02
N MET A 14 8.94 -6.36 -5.51
CA MET A 14 10.31 -5.95 -5.83
C MET A 14 11.25 -6.03 -4.62
N PHE A 15 10.73 -5.83 -3.42
CA PHE A 15 11.46 -6.00 -2.16
C PHE A 15 11.45 -7.44 -1.61
N GLY A 16 10.99 -8.42 -2.39
CA GLY A 16 10.88 -9.82 -1.94
C GLY A 16 9.78 -10.06 -0.91
N ILE A 17 8.81 -9.15 -0.79
CA ILE A 17 7.72 -9.23 0.17
C ILE A 17 6.43 -9.59 -0.57
N GLU A 18 5.69 -10.58 -0.07
CA GLU A 18 4.36 -10.87 -0.61
C GLU A 18 3.35 -9.85 -0.06
N PRO A 19 2.67 -9.06 -0.94
CA PRO A 19 1.78 -8.00 -0.50
C PRO A 19 0.49 -8.54 0.11
N VAL A 20 0.19 -8.12 1.33
CA VAL A 20 -1.08 -8.35 2.02
C VAL A 20 -1.71 -6.98 2.24
N MET A 21 -2.66 -6.62 1.36
CA MET A 21 -3.10 -5.24 1.19
C MET A 21 -4.44 -4.97 1.84
N ALA A 22 -4.54 -3.93 2.67
CA ALA A 22 -5.79 -3.38 3.16
C ALA A 22 -6.14 -2.06 2.47
N MET A 23 -7.35 -1.97 1.92
CA MET A 23 -7.91 -0.75 1.34
C MET A 23 -8.56 0.07 2.46
N ILE A 24 -7.90 1.17 2.83
CA ILE A 24 -8.23 1.93 4.04
C ILE A 24 -9.39 2.91 3.84
N SER A 25 -10.24 2.96 4.85
CA SER A 25 -11.38 3.87 4.97
C SER A 25 -11.69 4.13 6.45
N TYR A 26 -12.59 5.06 6.73
CA TYR A 26 -13.23 5.20 8.05
C TYR A 26 -14.42 4.22 8.23
N SER A 27 -14.75 3.45 7.21
CA SER A 27 -15.83 2.44 7.16
C SER A 27 -15.24 1.03 7.14
N ASN A 28 -15.98 0.06 7.68
CA ASN A 28 -15.67 -1.36 7.60
C ASN A 28 -16.75 -2.08 6.81
N PHE A 29 -16.43 -2.68 5.65
CA PHE A 29 -17.28 -3.57 4.85
C PHE A 29 -18.73 -3.06 4.63
N GLY A 30 -18.88 -1.75 4.34
CA GLY A 30 -20.18 -1.14 4.05
C GLY A 30 -20.89 -0.59 5.28
N SER A 31 -20.23 -0.38 6.41
CA SER A 31 -20.78 0.29 7.58
C SER A 31 -21.19 1.76 7.29
N SER A 32 -20.59 2.38 6.28
CA SER A 32 -21.01 3.67 5.74
C SER A 32 -21.40 3.56 4.27
N LYS A 33 -22.45 4.31 3.89
CA LYS A 33 -22.92 4.46 2.50
C LYS A 33 -22.41 5.75 1.84
N ASP A 34 -21.54 6.47 2.49
CA ASP A 34 -20.94 7.69 1.93
C ASP A 34 -20.13 7.38 0.67
N LYS A 35 -20.04 8.37 -0.23
CA LYS A 35 -19.37 8.24 -1.52
C LYS A 35 -17.88 7.86 -1.40
N THR A 36 -17.20 8.34 -0.37
CA THR A 36 -15.77 8.07 -0.16
C THR A 36 -15.54 6.63 0.27
N ALA A 37 -16.35 6.08 1.17
CA ALA A 37 -16.32 4.68 1.58
C ALA A 37 -16.75 3.75 0.43
N THR A 38 -17.86 4.09 -0.26
CA THR A 38 -18.36 3.34 -1.41
C THR A 38 -17.32 3.23 -2.52
N LYS A 39 -16.59 4.31 -2.83
CA LYS A 39 -15.47 4.30 -3.80
C LYS A 39 -14.41 3.24 -3.47
N VAL A 40 -14.06 3.09 -2.18
CA VAL A 40 -13.07 2.08 -1.74
C VAL A 40 -13.64 0.69 -1.88
N LYS A 41 -14.86 0.46 -1.42
CA LYS A 41 -15.58 -0.81 -1.55
C LYS A 41 -15.71 -1.27 -3.01
N GLU A 42 -16.06 -0.38 -3.92
CA GLU A 42 -16.15 -0.68 -5.34
C GLU A 42 -14.80 -1.06 -5.94
N ALA A 43 -13.72 -0.37 -5.53
CA ALA A 43 -12.37 -0.69 -5.94
C ALA A 43 -11.96 -2.10 -5.48
N VAL A 44 -12.26 -2.47 -4.22
CA VAL A 44 -12.03 -3.83 -3.70
C VAL A 44 -12.83 -4.86 -4.49
N SER A 45 -14.13 -4.61 -4.70
CA SER A 45 -15.00 -5.50 -5.47
C SER A 45 -14.49 -5.72 -6.91
N TYR A 46 -13.94 -4.69 -7.53
CA TYR A 46 -13.30 -4.80 -8.85
C TYR A 46 -12.04 -5.68 -8.78
N LEU A 47 -11.16 -5.44 -7.81
CA LEU A 47 -9.92 -6.20 -7.63
C LEU A 47 -10.21 -7.68 -7.38
N HIS A 48 -11.19 -8.01 -6.55
CA HIS A 48 -11.60 -9.39 -6.30
C HIS A 48 -12.05 -10.14 -7.57
N ARG A 49 -12.76 -9.46 -8.46
CA ARG A 49 -13.26 -10.06 -9.71
C ARG A 49 -12.21 -10.16 -10.80
N ARG A 50 -11.36 -9.15 -10.94
CA ARG A 50 -10.44 -9.02 -12.08
C ARG A 50 -9.00 -9.40 -11.76
N HIS A 51 -8.64 -9.40 -10.48
CA HIS A 51 -7.30 -9.70 -9.99
C HIS A 51 -7.40 -10.57 -8.72
N PRO A 52 -7.98 -11.79 -8.83
CA PRO A 52 -8.22 -12.68 -7.69
C PRO A 52 -6.92 -13.17 -7.02
N ASP A 53 -5.80 -13.09 -7.74
CA ASP A 53 -4.44 -13.37 -7.29
C ASP A 53 -3.91 -12.35 -6.30
N LEU A 54 -4.45 -11.12 -6.30
CA LEU A 54 -4.06 -10.10 -5.33
C LEU A 54 -4.74 -10.36 -3.98
N LEU A 55 -3.92 -10.50 -2.93
CA LEU A 55 -4.42 -10.58 -1.57
C LEU A 55 -4.73 -9.18 -1.06
N VAL A 56 -5.94 -8.73 -1.33
CA VAL A 56 -6.46 -7.40 -0.97
C VAL A 56 -7.87 -7.52 -0.41
N ASP A 57 -8.22 -6.70 0.58
CA ASP A 57 -9.58 -6.60 1.10
C ASP A 57 -9.88 -5.22 1.72
N GLY A 58 -11.13 -4.97 2.04
CA GLY A 58 -11.67 -3.71 2.59
C GLY A 58 -13.06 -3.39 2.00
N GLU A 59 -13.58 -2.20 2.23
CA GLU A 59 -12.91 -1.10 2.98
C GLU A 59 -12.78 -1.46 4.46
N LEU A 60 -11.67 -1.05 5.07
CA LEU A 60 -11.33 -1.32 6.46
C LEU A 60 -10.81 -0.06 7.18
N GLN A 61 -11.16 0.09 8.45
CA GLN A 61 -10.50 1.02 9.35
C GLN A 61 -9.09 0.51 9.69
N THR A 62 -8.20 1.45 9.99
CA THR A 62 -6.77 1.15 10.18
C THR A 62 -6.49 0.24 11.37
N ASP A 63 -7.25 0.37 12.45
CA ASP A 63 -7.16 -0.47 13.64
C ASP A 63 -7.50 -1.93 13.33
N PHE A 64 -8.58 -2.19 12.59
CA PHE A 64 -8.90 -3.54 12.11
C PHE A 64 -7.86 -4.07 11.12
N ALA A 65 -7.38 -3.22 10.23
CA ALA A 65 -6.38 -3.63 9.25
C ALA A 65 -5.07 -4.08 9.89
N LEU A 66 -4.65 -3.42 10.98
CA LEU A 66 -3.37 -3.68 11.66
C LEU A 66 -3.47 -4.66 12.83
N ASN A 67 -4.68 -5.02 13.28
CA ASN A 67 -4.92 -5.98 14.35
C ASN A 67 -5.65 -7.22 13.80
N SER A 68 -4.88 -8.25 13.47
CA SER A 68 -5.40 -9.48 12.86
C SER A 68 -6.37 -10.24 13.76
N GLU A 69 -6.21 -10.19 15.09
CA GLU A 69 -7.12 -10.82 16.03
C GLU A 69 -8.47 -10.10 16.06
N MET A 70 -8.44 -8.78 16.14
CA MET A 70 -9.64 -7.95 16.09
C MET A 70 -10.37 -8.10 14.76
N LEU A 71 -9.66 -8.13 13.64
CA LEU A 71 -10.22 -8.36 12.32
C LEU A 71 -10.89 -9.72 12.24
N LYS A 72 -10.22 -10.78 12.69
CA LYS A 72 -10.75 -12.14 12.70
C LYS A 72 -12.01 -12.29 13.57
N ALA A 73 -12.00 -11.68 14.74
CA ALA A 73 -13.13 -11.75 15.68
C ALA A 73 -14.40 -11.05 15.13
N ASN A 74 -14.23 -9.90 14.45
CA ASN A 74 -15.36 -9.10 13.99
C ASN A 74 -15.74 -9.36 12.52
N PHE A 75 -14.77 -9.70 11.68
CA PHE A 75 -14.95 -9.90 10.24
C PHE A 75 -14.26 -11.19 9.75
N PRO A 76 -14.68 -12.37 10.25
CA PRO A 76 -14.03 -13.65 9.93
C PRO A 76 -14.12 -14.02 8.44
N PHE A 77 -15.04 -13.39 7.69
CA PHE A 77 -15.20 -13.55 6.24
C PHE A 77 -14.14 -12.81 5.42
N SER A 78 -13.41 -11.86 6.04
CA SER A 78 -12.39 -11.09 5.35
C SER A 78 -11.26 -12.00 4.84
N ARG A 79 -10.80 -11.75 3.62
CA ARG A 79 -9.63 -12.42 3.04
C ARG A 79 -8.35 -12.19 3.85
N LEU A 80 -8.34 -11.18 4.72
CA LEU A 80 -7.22 -10.79 5.57
C LEU A 80 -7.33 -11.31 7.01
N ALA A 81 -8.44 -11.95 7.41
CA ALA A 81 -8.74 -12.32 8.80
C ALA A 81 -7.67 -13.20 9.49
N ASN A 82 -6.88 -13.95 8.71
CA ASN A 82 -5.78 -14.80 9.21
C ASN A 82 -4.43 -14.39 8.62
N LYS A 83 -4.29 -13.13 8.23
CA LYS A 83 -3.10 -12.61 7.58
C LYS A 83 -2.58 -11.39 8.33
N LYS A 84 -1.26 -11.18 8.28
CA LYS A 84 -0.65 -9.95 8.76
C LYS A 84 -0.58 -8.96 7.61
N VAL A 85 -1.40 -7.92 7.66
CA VAL A 85 -1.38 -6.83 6.68
C VAL A 85 -0.02 -6.12 6.74
N ASN A 86 0.57 -5.91 5.59
CA ASN A 86 1.86 -5.22 5.42
C ASN A 86 1.80 -4.05 4.43
N THR A 87 0.65 -3.84 3.80
CA THR A 87 0.47 -2.80 2.79
C THR A 87 -0.88 -2.10 2.97
N LEU A 88 -0.85 -0.78 3.12
CA LEU A 88 -2.05 0.04 3.28
C LEU A 88 -2.26 0.92 2.05
N ILE A 89 -3.46 0.85 1.46
CA ILE A 89 -3.87 1.70 0.34
C ILE A 89 -4.89 2.71 0.84
N PHE A 90 -4.51 3.96 0.89
CA PHE A 90 -5.35 5.05 1.39
C PHE A 90 -6.33 5.55 0.33
N PRO A 91 -7.50 6.09 0.74
CA PRO A 91 -8.57 6.51 -0.16
C PRO A 91 -8.21 7.73 -1.03
N ASN A 92 -7.24 8.54 -0.57
CA ASN A 92 -6.75 9.73 -1.24
C ASN A 92 -5.34 10.09 -0.77
N LEU A 93 -4.71 11.05 -1.46
CA LEU A 93 -3.36 11.51 -1.17
C LEU A 93 -3.27 12.22 0.19
N GLU A 94 -4.29 12.98 0.56
CA GLU A 94 -4.32 13.74 1.80
C GLU A 94 -4.21 12.82 3.02
N ALA A 95 -5.08 11.80 3.11
CA ALA A 95 -5.04 10.81 4.18
C ALA A 95 -3.70 10.07 4.23
N ALA A 96 -3.16 9.66 3.07
CA ALA A 96 -1.88 8.98 2.99
C ALA A 96 -0.72 9.87 3.48
N ASN A 97 -0.67 11.12 3.03
CA ASN A 97 0.41 12.04 3.36
C ASN A 97 0.40 12.44 4.85
N ILE A 98 -0.78 12.75 5.40
CA ILE A 98 -0.93 13.07 6.83
C ILE A 98 -0.48 11.88 7.67
N THR A 99 -0.96 10.69 7.36
CA THR A 99 -0.60 9.47 8.11
C THR A 99 0.90 9.17 8.02
N TYR A 100 1.49 9.25 6.83
CA TYR A 100 2.93 9.05 6.64
C TYR A 100 3.76 10.02 7.46
N LYS A 101 3.45 11.32 7.40
CA LYS A 101 4.15 12.35 8.16
C LYS A 101 4.01 12.14 9.67
N LEU A 102 2.80 11.82 10.13
CA LEU A 102 2.53 11.55 11.55
C LEU A 102 3.32 10.34 12.05
N LEU A 103 3.33 9.23 11.31
CA LEU A 103 4.09 8.04 11.68
C LEU A 103 5.59 8.29 11.70
N LYS A 104 6.13 9.06 10.74
CA LYS A 104 7.55 9.43 10.69
C LYS A 104 7.95 10.22 11.95
N GLU A 105 7.15 11.19 12.37
CA GLU A 105 7.43 12.01 13.55
C GLU A 105 7.29 11.25 14.87
N LEU A 106 6.19 10.49 15.03
CA LEU A 106 5.91 9.79 16.29
C LEU A 106 6.85 8.61 16.55
N ASN A 107 7.16 7.82 15.52
CA ASN A 107 7.93 6.60 15.70
C ASN A 107 9.42 6.78 15.47
N LYS A 108 9.88 7.95 15.01
CA LYS A 108 11.26 8.19 14.56
C LYS A 108 11.76 7.07 13.63
N ALA A 109 10.81 6.44 12.91
CA ALA A 109 11.11 5.32 12.03
C ALA A 109 11.87 5.80 10.81
N GLU A 110 12.88 5.05 10.43
CA GLU A 110 13.50 5.21 9.12
C GLU A 110 12.47 4.95 8.03
N SER A 111 12.39 5.86 7.07
CA SER A 111 11.46 5.75 5.95
C SER A 111 12.21 5.82 4.63
N ILE A 112 11.92 4.87 3.75
CA ILE A 112 12.44 4.88 2.39
C ILE A 112 11.34 5.37 1.45
N GLY A 113 11.59 6.49 0.80
CA GLY A 113 10.59 7.06 -0.11
C GLY A 113 10.53 8.59 -0.09
N PRO A 114 9.68 9.18 -0.95
CA PRO A 114 8.65 8.50 -1.78
C PRO A 114 9.23 7.70 -2.95
N ILE A 115 8.67 6.52 -3.21
CA ILE A 115 9.05 5.68 -4.35
C ILE A 115 8.10 6.00 -5.51
N MET A 116 8.66 6.43 -6.64
CA MET A 116 7.88 6.71 -7.86
C MET A 116 7.47 5.41 -8.56
N MET A 117 6.17 5.28 -8.84
CA MET A 117 5.60 4.09 -9.49
C MET A 117 4.98 4.43 -10.84
N GLY A 118 4.88 3.45 -11.73
CA GLY A 118 4.16 3.57 -13.00
C GLY A 118 4.92 4.24 -14.13
N LEU A 119 6.19 4.54 -13.96
CA LEU A 119 7.06 5.08 -15.01
C LEU A 119 7.68 3.94 -15.83
N ARG A 120 7.90 4.18 -17.12
CA ARG A 120 8.52 3.19 -18.03
C ARG A 120 9.99 2.93 -17.71
N LYS A 121 10.68 3.95 -17.21
CA LYS A 121 12.08 3.86 -16.75
C LYS A 121 12.16 4.17 -15.25
N PRO A 122 13.14 3.66 -14.53
CA PRO A 122 13.34 4.00 -13.13
C PRO A 122 13.68 5.48 -12.99
N VAL A 123 12.85 6.19 -12.25
CA VAL A 123 13.08 7.59 -11.87
C VAL A 123 12.62 7.73 -10.43
N HIS A 124 13.50 8.19 -9.55
CA HIS A 124 13.18 8.41 -8.15
C HIS A 124 13.58 9.82 -7.73
N ILE A 125 12.89 10.36 -6.73
CA ILE A 125 13.06 11.74 -6.28
C ILE A 125 13.59 11.72 -4.84
N LEU A 126 14.63 12.48 -4.59
CA LEU A 126 15.10 12.81 -3.25
C LEU A 126 14.59 14.19 -2.85
N GLN A 127 14.20 14.35 -1.60
CA GLN A 127 13.82 15.66 -1.06
C GLN A 127 15.08 16.50 -0.77
N LEU A 128 14.95 17.83 -0.85
CA LEU A 128 15.99 18.74 -0.40
C LEU A 128 16.24 18.48 1.09
N GLY A 129 17.51 18.30 1.47
CA GLY A 129 17.89 17.98 2.84
C GLY A 129 17.84 16.48 3.18
N ALA A 130 17.76 15.61 2.18
CA ALA A 130 17.88 14.16 2.39
C ALA A 130 19.21 13.81 3.09
N SER A 131 19.15 12.91 4.07
CA SER A 131 20.34 12.38 4.76
C SER A 131 21.14 11.47 3.85
N VAL A 132 22.37 11.17 4.25
CA VAL A 132 23.23 10.22 3.52
C VAL A 132 22.56 8.85 3.41
N ASP A 133 21.94 8.36 4.48
CA ASP A 133 21.23 7.07 4.49
C ASP A 133 20.02 7.07 3.55
N GLU A 134 19.25 8.15 3.51
CA GLU A 134 18.15 8.29 2.54
C GLU A 134 18.66 8.27 1.09
N ILE A 135 19.81 8.90 0.80
CA ILE A 135 20.42 8.88 -0.53
C ILE A 135 20.88 7.45 -0.89
N VAL A 136 21.57 6.77 0.02
CA VAL A 136 22.05 5.39 -0.19
C VAL A 136 20.87 4.45 -0.42
N ASN A 137 19.86 4.50 0.45
CA ASN A 137 18.67 3.65 0.35
C ASN A 137 17.91 3.90 -0.96
N MET A 138 17.70 5.16 -1.35
CA MET A 138 17.01 5.47 -2.60
C MET A 138 17.82 5.08 -3.83
N THR A 139 19.14 5.17 -3.77
CA THR A 139 20.02 4.67 -4.85
C THR A 139 19.88 3.15 -5.01
N ALA A 140 19.86 2.40 -3.91
CA ALA A 140 19.65 0.95 -3.94
C ALA A 140 18.27 0.60 -4.55
N VAL A 141 17.22 1.32 -4.14
CA VAL A 141 15.87 1.17 -4.73
C VAL A 141 15.88 1.42 -6.23
N ALA A 142 16.55 2.48 -6.70
CA ALA A 142 16.63 2.83 -8.12
C ALA A 142 17.35 1.74 -8.94
N VAL A 143 18.42 1.16 -8.39
CA VAL A 143 19.14 0.05 -9.03
C VAL A 143 18.27 -1.20 -9.13
N VAL A 144 17.58 -1.58 -8.07
CA VAL A 144 16.69 -2.75 -8.06
C VAL A 144 15.52 -2.55 -9.04
N ASP A 145 14.91 -1.36 -9.09
CA ASP A 145 13.85 -1.02 -10.04
C ASP A 145 14.36 -1.10 -11.50
N ALA A 146 15.58 -0.64 -11.77
CA ALA A 146 16.20 -0.75 -13.09
C ALA A 146 16.42 -2.20 -13.51
N GLN A 147 17.01 -3.01 -12.65
CA GLN A 147 17.26 -4.44 -12.93
C GLN A 147 15.97 -5.23 -13.17
N GLN A 148 14.90 -4.91 -12.47
CA GLN A 148 13.59 -5.57 -12.67
C GLN A 148 12.93 -5.17 -13.99
N LYS A 149 13.00 -3.90 -14.36
CA LYS A 149 12.45 -3.42 -15.63
C LYS A 149 13.19 -3.98 -16.83
N GLU A 150 14.50 -4.16 -16.75
CA GLU A 150 15.29 -4.83 -17.80
C GLU A 150 14.86 -6.29 -18.00
N LYS A 151 14.62 -7.04 -16.92
CA LYS A 151 14.13 -8.43 -16.99
C LYS A 151 12.73 -8.57 -17.59
N THR A 152 11.91 -7.52 -17.55
CA THR A 152 10.55 -7.54 -18.08
C THR A 152 10.49 -7.18 -19.58
N VAL A 153 11.55 -6.60 -20.14
CA VAL A 153 11.65 -6.19 -21.54
C VAL A 153 12.25 -7.29 -22.42
N ASN A 154 12.94 -8.26 -21.82
CA ASN A 154 13.49 -9.45 -22.49
C ASN A 154 12.53 -10.64 -22.34
#